data_3c79f75fcaa8bf57afa3015f3b77685d
#
_entry.id   3c79f75fcaa8bf57afa3015f3b77685d
#
_cell.length_a   1.000
_cell.length_b   1.000
_cell.length_c   1.000
_cell.angle_alpha   90.00
_cell.angle_beta   90.00
_cell.angle_gamma   90.00
#
_symmetry.space_group_name_H-M   'P 1'
#
loop_
_entity.id
_entity.type
_entity.pdbx_description
1 polymer ?
#
loop_
_entity_poly.entity_id
_entity_poly.type
_entity_poly.pdbx_seq_one_letter_code
_entity_poly.pdbx_strand_id
1 'polypeptide(L)'
;KNKLRTHFHSFMQDTHDQINSARIKSFADPISTVAKEISRNVSVLCFDEFQITDITDAMLVGRLFSILIGKGTFIITTSNRHPDDLYKDGLNRELFLPFVDLLKKRLQVADLNACKDYRRAKLSGRRMYFSPINNIMREEFDNTWFSLAIKPYKPLNLSVKGRTVKLSQHSNGVLR
;
A
#
# COMPACT_ATOMS: atom_id res chain seq x y z
N LYS A 1 -12.74 12.84 15.34
CA LYS A 1 -11.89 11.70 15.01
C LYS A 1 -11.89 11.50 13.51
N ASN A 2 -10.71 11.36 12.91
CA ASN A 2 -10.53 11.35 11.45
C ASN A 2 -10.58 9.93 10.88
N LYS A 3 -10.90 9.85 9.59
CA LYS A 3 -10.73 8.65 8.77
C LYS A 3 -9.36 8.72 8.10
N LEU A 4 -8.63 7.63 8.07
CA LEU A 4 -7.37 7.51 7.34
C LEU A 4 -7.49 6.36 6.33
N ARG A 5 -7.20 6.63 5.06
CA ARG A 5 -7.05 5.62 4.02
C ARG A 5 -5.62 5.69 3.48
N THR A 6 -4.96 4.56 3.42
CA THR A 6 -3.57 4.47 2.97
C THR A 6 -3.27 3.07 2.45
N HIS A 7 -2.26 2.93 1.61
CA HIS A 7 -1.71 1.61 1.29
C HIS A 7 -1.01 1.03 2.51
N PHE A 8 -1.20 -0.26 2.74
CA PHE A 8 -0.65 -0.93 3.91
C PHE A 8 0.87 -0.77 4.04
N HIS A 9 1.58 -0.91 2.92
CA HIS A 9 3.03 -0.75 2.91
C HIS A 9 3.48 0.66 3.35
N SER A 10 2.82 1.72 2.86
CA SER A 10 3.14 3.10 3.27
C SER A 10 2.87 3.33 4.75
N PHE A 11 1.75 2.80 5.25
CA PHE A 11 1.42 2.86 6.67
C PHE A 11 2.47 2.16 7.53
N MET A 12 2.98 1.00 7.11
CA MET A 12 4.03 0.29 7.84
C MET A 12 5.33 1.07 7.86
N GLN A 13 5.72 1.70 6.74
CA GLN A 13 6.90 2.58 6.69
C GLN A 13 6.78 3.73 7.69
N ASP A 14 5.67 4.47 7.66
CA ASP A 14 5.42 5.57 8.60
C ASP A 14 5.41 5.09 10.06
N THR A 15 4.85 3.89 10.30
CA THR A 15 4.81 3.28 11.63
C THR A 15 6.21 2.92 12.12
N HIS A 16 7.07 2.37 11.27
CA HIS A 16 8.47 2.08 11.60
C HIS A 16 9.23 3.38 11.96
N ASP A 17 9.05 4.44 11.19
CA ASP A 17 9.69 5.74 11.46
C ASP A 17 9.22 6.34 12.80
N GLN A 18 7.92 6.25 13.10
CA GLN A 18 7.37 6.69 14.39
C GLN A 18 7.89 5.85 15.56
N ILE A 19 7.98 4.52 15.41
CA ILE A 19 8.54 3.63 16.42
C ILE A 19 10.01 3.94 16.66
N ASN A 20 10.79 4.18 15.62
CA ASN A 20 12.20 4.56 15.74
C ASN A 20 12.34 5.90 16.47
N SER A 21 11.51 6.87 16.14
CA SER A 21 11.45 8.16 16.83
C SER A 21 11.09 8.00 18.32
N ALA A 22 10.16 7.11 18.63
CA ALA A 22 9.77 6.81 20.00
C ALA A 22 10.89 6.10 20.79
N ARG A 23 11.67 5.23 20.13
CA ARG A 23 12.86 4.59 20.72
C ARG A 23 13.94 5.62 21.07
N ILE A 24 14.22 6.56 20.16
CA ILE A 24 15.19 7.65 20.40
C ILE A 24 14.78 8.49 21.61
N LYS A 25 13.47 8.73 21.78
CA LYS A 25 12.90 9.44 22.94
C LYS A 25 12.83 8.58 24.22
N SER A 26 13.37 7.35 24.19
CA SER A 26 13.44 6.42 25.34
C SER A 26 12.08 6.05 25.94
N PHE A 27 11.01 5.96 25.13
CA PHE A 27 9.75 5.42 25.61
C PHE A 27 9.88 3.93 25.95
N ALA A 28 9.33 3.52 27.08
CA ALA A 28 9.41 2.13 27.57
C ALA A 28 8.76 1.13 26.59
N ASP A 29 7.69 1.51 25.93
CA ASP A 29 6.99 0.71 24.91
C ASP A 29 6.66 1.55 23.68
N PRO A 30 7.59 1.65 22.72
CA PRO A 30 7.42 2.43 21.51
C PRO A 30 6.21 2.01 20.66
N ILE A 31 5.98 0.69 20.52
CA ILE A 31 4.86 0.17 19.72
C ILE A 31 3.51 0.59 20.33
N SER A 32 3.35 0.40 21.66
CA SER A 32 2.13 0.80 22.35
C SER A 32 1.92 2.31 22.30
N THR A 33 2.99 3.08 22.37
CA THR A 33 2.93 4.55 22.29
C THR A 33 2.40 4.99 20.93
N VAL A 34 2.97 4.48 19.84
CA VAL A 34 2.54 4.79 18.47
C VAL A 34 1.12 4.31 18.22
N ALA A 35 0.77 3.08 18.62
CA ALA A 35 -0.59 2.56 18.45
C ALA A 35 -1.64 3.41 19.19
N LYS A 36 -1.34 3.86 20.41
CA LYS A 36 -2.21 4.76 21.17
C LYS A 36 -2.37 6.11 20.50
N GLU A 37 -1.32 6.66 19.95
CA GLU A 37 -1.36 7.92 19.21
C GLU A 37 -2.23 7.82 17.96
N ILE A 38 -2.03 6.77 17.15
CA ILE A 38 -2.88 6.49 16.00
C ILE A 38 -4.35 6.38 16.43
N SER A 39 -4.66 5.60 17.47
CA SER A 39 -6.03 5.38 17.93
C SER A 39 -6.73 6.63 18.49
N ARG A 40 -5.96 7.60 18.99
CA ARG A 40 -6.51 8.90 19.43
C ARG A 40 -6.95 9.77 18.25
N ASN A 41 -6.20 9.70 17.15
CA ASN A 41 -6.38 10.56 15.99
C ASN A 41 -7.30 9.96 14.94
N VAL A 42 -7.32 8.61 14.82
CA VAL A 42 -8.01 7.87 13.76
C VAL A 42 -9.07 6.97 14.36
N SER A 43 -10.33 7.16 13.93
CA SER A 43 -11.46 6.29 14.32
C SER A 43 -11.65 5.14 13.32
N VAL A 44 -11.41 5.41 12.04
CA VAL A 44 -11.58 4.44 10.95
C VAL A 44 -10.28 4.42 10.15
N LEU A 45 -9.68 3.26 10.07
CA LEU A 45 -8.44 3.00 9.36
C LEU A 45 -8.71 2.06 8.20
N CYS A 46 -8.49 2.56 6.98
CA CYS A 46 -8.72 1.79 5.75
C CYS A 46 -7.36 1.49 5.10
N PHE A 47 -7.11 0.23 4.86
CA PHE A 47 -5.91 -0.22 4.16
C PHE A 47 -6.23 -0.73 2.76
N ASP A 48 -5.54 -0.20 1.78
CA ASP A 48 -5.48 -0.79 0.46
C ASP A 48 -4.30 -1.78 0.38
N GLU A 49 -4.52 -2.90 -0.32
CA GLU A 49 -3.48 -3.90 -0.62
C GLU A 49 -2.81 -4.48 0.64
N PHE A 50 -3.64 -4.93 1.59
CA PHE A 50 -3.13 -5.56 2.80
C PHE A 50 -2.42 -6.87 2.48
N GLN A 51 -1.11 -6.84 2.59
CA GLN A 51 -0.25 -8.01 2.43
C GLN A 51 0.98 -7.89 3.32
N ILE A 52 1.45 -9.03 3.83
CA ILE A 52 2.60 -9.10 4.73
C ILE A 52 3.59 -10.06 4.10
N THR A 53 4.79 -9.57 3.83
CA THR A 53 5.86 -10.30 3.14
C THR A 53 7.13 -10.41 3.97
N ASP A 54 7.25 -9.60 5.02
CA ASP A 54 8.42 -9.51 5.88
C ASP A 54 8.09 -9.95 7.31
N ILE A 55 9.03 -10.64 7.97
CA ILE A 55 8.87 -11.13 9.35
C ILE A 55 8.74 -9.98 10.36
N THR A 56 9.45 -8.89 10.14
CA THR A 56 9.43 -7.73 11.03
C THR A 56 8.04 -7.09 11.03
N ASP A 57 7.45 -6.93 9.85
CA ASP A 57 6.08 -6.45 9.70
C ASP A 57 5.08 -7.45 10.29
N ALA A 58 5.27 -8.76 10.09
CA ALA A 58 4.40 -9.79 10.62
C ALA A 58 4.31 -9.72 12.16
N MET A 59 5.44 -9.56 12.84
CA MET A 59 5.49 -9.47 14.30
C MET A 59 4.96 -8.15 14.82
N LEU A 60 5.24 -7.06 14.12
CA LEU A 60 4.80 -5.72 14.52
C LEU A 60 3.28 -5.54 14.35
N VAL A 61 2.75 -5.97 13.21
CA VAL A 61 1.33 -5.76 12.87
C VAL A 61 0.38 -6.45 13.84
N GLY A 62 0.72 -7.65 14.29
CA GLY A 62 -0.09 -8.37 15.26
C GLY A 62 -0.29 -7.58 16.55
N ARG A 63 0.78 -7.03 17.09
CA ARG A 63 0.74 -6.21 18.31
C ARG A 63 0.05 -4.86 18.08
N LEU A 64 0.38 -4.20 16.98
CA LEU A 64 -0.21 -2.91 16.61
C LEU A 64 -1.74 -3.01 16.47
N PHE A 65 -2.23 -3.98 15.70
CA PHE A 65 -3.67 -4.17 15.47
C PHE A 65 -4.40 -4.57 16.74
N SER A 66 -3.81 -5.42 17.59
CA SER A 66 -4.41 -5.77 18.89
C SER A 66 -4.69 -4.52 19.72
N ILE A 67 -3.76 -3.57 19.75
CA ILE A 67 -3.94 -2.32 20.49
C ILE A 67 -4.95 -1.41 19.80
N LEU A 68 -4.89 -1.24 18.49
CA LEU A 68 -5.82 -0.40 17.73
C LEU A 68 -7.26 -0.86 17.87
N ILE A 69 -7.51 -2.17 17.67
CA ILE A 69 -8.83 -2.79 17.82
C ILE A 69 -9.29 -2.69 19.29
N GLY A 70 -8.42 -2.96 20.25
CA GLY A 70 -8.73 -2.83 21.68
C GLY A 70 -9.06 -1.40 22.11
N LYS A 71 -8.60 -0.39 21.38
CA LYS A 71 -8.92 1.03 21.57
C LYS A 71 -10.14 1.50 20.78
N GLY A 72 -10.80 0.61 20.05
CA GLY A 72 -12.01 0.91 19.29
C GLY A 72 -11.76 1.56 17.92
N THR A 73 -10.55 1.43 17.35
CA THR A 73 -10.31 1.81 15.97
C THR A 73 -10.98 0.79 15.06
N PHE A 74 -11.86 1.25 14.19
CA PHE A 74 -12.51 0.41 13.18
C PHE A 74 -11.56 0.21 11.98
N ILE A 75 -11.32 -1.04 11.60
CA ILE A 75 -10.38 -1.39 10.54
C ILE A 75 -11.13 -1.97 9.34
N ILE A 76 -10.85 -1.42 8.17
CA ILE A 76 -11.30 -1.93 6.87
C ILE A 76 -10.05 -2.21 6.05
N THR A 77 -10.00 -3.38 5.41
CA THR A 77 -8.85 -3.71 4.57
C THR A 77 -9.27 -4.45 3.31
N THR A 78 -8.61 -4.14 2.20
CA THR A 78 -8.69 -4.93 0.97
C THR A 78 -7.43 -5.78 0.84
N SER A 79 -7.57 -7.00 0.38
CA SER A 79 -6.46 -7.92 0.14
C SER A 79 -6.75 -8.82 -1.05
N ASN A 80 -5.72 -9.20 -1.77
CA ASN A 80 -5.77 -10.24 -2.80
C ASN A 80 -5.56 -11.65 -2.21
N ARG A 81 -5.49 -11.77 -0.89
CA ARG A 81 -5.29 -13.04 -0.18
C ARG A 81 -6.33 -13.17 0.92
N HIS A 82 -6.83 -14.39 1.10
CA HIS A 82 -7.62 -14.72 2.27
C HIS A 82 -6.76 -14.55 3.55
N PRO A 83 -7.33 -14.22 4.72
CA PRO A 83 -6.57 -14.11 5.96
C PRO A 83 -5.68 -15.33 6.27
N ASP A 84 -6.15 -16.54 5.97
CA ASP A 84 -5.37 -17.77 6.17
C ASP A 84 -4.14 -17.90 5.26
N ASP A 85 -4.11 -17.17 4.14
CA ASP A 85 -2.98 -17.14 3.19
C ASP A 85 -2.05 -15.94 3.41
N LEU A 86 -2.32 -15.11 4.42
CA LEU A 86 -1.41 -14.04 4.81
C LEU A 86 -0.12 -14.64 5.35
N TYR A 87 1.01 -14.08 4.91
CA TYR A 87 2.35 -14.53 5.29
C TYR A 87 2.55 -16.05 5.13
N LYS A 88 1.89 -16.66 4.13
CA LYS A 88 2.04 -18.07 3.78
C LYS A 88 3.49 -18.34 3.37
N ASP A 89 4.04 -19.44 3.82
CA ASP A 89 5.43 -19.85 3.60
C ASP A 89 6.47 -18.88 4.18
N GLY A 90 6.05 -17.94 5.02
CA GLY A 90 6.93 -17.02 5.72
C GLY A 90 7.70 -17.68 6.87
N LEU A 91 8.89 -17.14 7.18
CA LEU A 91 9.74 -17.61 8.27
C LEU A 91 9.01 -17.48 9.62
N ASN A 92 9.03 -18.53 10.44
CA ASN A 92 8.37 -18.57 11.75
C ASN A 92 6.88 -18.20 11.69
N ARG A 93 6.18 -18.67 10.67
CA ARG A 93 4.76 -18.36 10.43
C ARG A 93 3.87 -18.70 11.63
N GLU A 94 4.21 -19.70 12.42
CA GLU A 94 3.49 -20.08 13.64
C GLU A 94 3.36 -18.92 14.65
N LEU A 95 4.33 -18.02 14.70
CA LEU A 95 4.26 -16.82 15.54
C LEU A 95 3.27 -15.76 15.00
N PHE A 96 2.95 -15.85 13.72
CA PHE A 96 1.99 -14.97 13.05
C PHE A 96 0.55 -15.48 13.11
N LEU A 97 0.33 -16.79 13.27
CA LEU A 97 -1.01 -17.39 13.30
C LEU A 97 -1.96 -16.77 14.34
N PRO A 98 -1.54 -16.39 15.55
CA PRO A 98 -2.42 -15.71 16.50
C PRO A 98 -2.98 -14.38 15.97
N PHE A 99 -2.24 -13.69 15.09
CA PHE A 99 -2.75 -12.50 14.43
C PHE A 99 -3.80 -12.84 13.35
N VAL A 100 -3.61 -13.90 12.58
CA VAL A 100 -4.62 -14.40 11.63
C VAL A 100 -5.93 -14.72 12.37
N ASP A 101 -5.83 -15.40 13.51
CA ASP A 101 -6.98 -15.72 14.36
C ASP A 101 -7.66 -14.45 14.90
N LEU A 102 -6.87 -13.45 15.31
CA LEU A 102 -7.38 -12.14 15.71
C LEU A 102 -8.18 -11.47 14.58
N LEU A 103 -7.65 -11.47 13.37
CA LEU A 103 -8.33 -10.92 12.21
C LEU A 103 -9.67 -11.62 11.97
N LYS A 104 -9.67 -12.94 11.87
CA LYS A 104 -10.88 -13.75 11.65
C LYS A 104 -11.93 -13.58 12.75
N LYS A 105 -11.49 -13.38 13.98
CA LYS A 105 -12.36 -13.19 15.14
C LYS A 105 -12.94 -11.78 15.23
N ARG A 106 -12.24 -10.77 14.75
CA ARG A 106 -12.59 -9.35 14.94
C ARG A 106 -13.07 -8.66 13.67
N LEU A 107 -12.73 -9.15 12.49
CA LEU A 107 -13.13 -8.59 11.22
C LEU A 107 -14.07 -9.58 10.50
N GLN A 108 -15.04 -9.02 9.78
CA GLN A 108 -15.85 -9.79 8.86
C GLN A 108 -15.12 -9.94 7.53
N VAL A 109 -14.87 -11.18 7.12
CA VAL A 109 -14.30 -11.47 5.80
C VAL A 109 -15.42 -11.48 4.77
N ALA A 110 -15.26 -10.66 3.72
CA ALA A 110 -16.18 -10.62 2.59
C ALA A 110 -15.40 -10.87 1.29
N ASP A 111 -15.87 -11.81 0.48
CA ASP A 111 -15.32 -12.10 -0.82
C ASP A 111 -15.94 -11.19 -1.88
N LEU A 112 -15.11 -10.48 -2.63
CA LEU A 112 -15.50 -9.56 -3.70
C LEU A 112 -15.25 -10.14 -5.11
N ASN A 113 -15.33 -11.45 -5.26
CA ASN A 113 -15.15 -12.09 -6.56
C ASN A 113 -16.20 -11.63 -7.57
N ALA A 114 -15.77 -10.79 -8.51
CA ALA A 114 -16.58 -10.35 -9.63
C ALA A 114 -16.16 -11.11 -10.90
N CYS A 115 -17.14 -11.61 -11.66
CA CYS A 115 -16.91 -12.24 -12.95
C CYS A 115 -16.36 -11.29 -14.03
N LYS A 116 -16.32 -9.98 -13.76
CA LYS A 116 -15.92 -8.94 -14.70
C LYS A 116 -14.77 -8.09 -14.14
N ASP A 117 -13.65 -8.03 -14.85
CA ASP A 117 -12.60 -7.03 -14.59
C ASP A 117 -12.98 -5.71 -15.27
N TYR A 118 -13.48 -4.76 -14.48
CA TYR A 118 -13.91 -3.45 -14.95
C TYR A 118 -12.75 -2.60 -15.53
N ARG A 119 -11.50 -2.92 -15.21
CA ARG A 119 -10.31 -2.24 -15.76
C ARG A 119 -10.14 -2.55 -17.24
N ARG A 120 -10.47 -3.77 -17.65
CA ARG A 120 -10.42 -4.18 -19.07
C ARG A 120 -11.37 -3.42 -19.97
N ALA A 121 -12.54 -3.02 -19.46
CA ALA A 121 -13.54 -2.29 -20.25
C ALA A 121 -13.09 -0.88 -20.65
N LYS A 122 -12.26 -0.21 -19.82
CA LYS A 122 -11.74 1.14 -20.11
C LYS A 122 -10.55 1.17 -21.07
N LEU A 123 -9.86 0.04 -21.24
CA LEU A 123 -8.62 -0.09 -22.02
C LEU A 123 -8.79 -0.97 -23.27
N SER A 124 -10.03 -1.43 -23.55
CA SER A 124 -10.30 -2.29 -24.70
C SER A 124 -9.98 -1.56 -26.01
N GLY A 125 -9.05 -2.14 -26.77
CA GLY A 125 -8.65 -1.66 -28.09
C GLY A 125 -7.36 -0.83 -28.16
N ARG A 126 -6.72 -0.49 -27.04
CA ARG A 126 -5.43 0.22 -27.07
C ARG A 126 -4.29 -0.72 -26.69
N ARG A 127 -3.21 -0.69 -27.47
CA ARG A 127 -1.97 -1.36 -27.10
C ARG A 127 -1.33 -0.64 -25.92
N MET A 128 -1.08 -1.37 -24.82
CA MET A 128 -0.47 -0.84 -23.60
C MET A 128 0.97 -1.36 -23.37
N TYR A 129 1.40 -2.31 -24.20
CA TYR A 129 2.74 -2.88 -24.15
C TYR A 129 3.37 -2.84 -25.54
N PHE A 130 4.52 -2.18 -25.64
CA PHE A 130 5.23 -1.90 -26.89
C PHE A 130 6.48 -2.76 -26.97
N SER A 131 6.38 -3.90 -27.62
CA SER A 131 7.47 -4.86 -27.79
C SER A 131 7.37 -5.50 -29.20
N PRO A 132 8.51 -5.84 -29.83
CA PRO A 132 9.90 -5.57 -29.45
C PRO A 132 10.27 -4.08 -29.56
N ILE A 133 11.37 -3.66 -28.92
CA ILE A 133 11.85 -2.27 -29.02
C ILE A 133 12.47 -2.07 -30.40
N ASN A 134 11.67 -1.52 -31.31
CA ASN A 134 12.06 -1.13 -32.69
C ASN A 134 11.46 0.23 -33.04
N ASN A 135 11.76 0.75 -34.22
CA ASN A 135 11.27 2.07 -34.65
C ASN A 135 9.74 2.14 -34.74
N ILE A 136 9.08 1.07 -35.19
CA ILE A 136 7.62 1.02 -35.30
C ILE A 136 6.97 1.11 -33.91
N MET A 137 7.47 0.35 -32.95
CA MET A 137 6.94 0.35 -31.58
C MET A 137 7.26 1.67 -30.84
N ARG A 138 8.37 2.31 -31.16
CA ARG A 138 8.67 3.67 -30.65
C ARG A 138 7.68 4.69 -31.16
N GLU A 139 7.37 4.66 -32.45
CA GLU A 139 6.39 5.56 -33.08
C GLU A 139 4.99 5.33 -32.49
N GLU A 140 4.56 4.09 -32.34
CA GLU A 140 3.28 3.77 -31.69
C GLU A 140 3.23 4.24 -30.22
N PHE A 141 4.32 4.08 -29.48
CA PHE A 141 4.45 4.60 -28.11
C PHE A 141 4.33 6.14 -28.09
N ASP A 142 5.05 6.80 -28.99
CA ASP A 142 5.04 8.26 -29.11
C ASP A 142 3.64 8.78 -29.45
N ASN A 143 2.97 8.16 -30.41
CA ASN A 143 1.60 8.50 -30.77
C ASN A 143 0.64 8.31 -29.59
N THR A 144 0.80 7.24 -28.83
CA THR A 144 0.01 6.98 -27.63
C THR A 144 0.28 8.07 -26.58
N TRP A 145 1.56 8.38 -26.31
CA TRP A 145 1.93 9.41 -25.36
C TRP A 145 1.36 10.78 -25.77
N PHE A 146 1.50 11.19 -27.04
CA PHE A 146 0.96 12.45 -27.56
C PHE A 146 -0.56 12.52 -27.50
N SER A 147 -1.26 11.38 -27.57
CA SER A 147 -2.72 11.35 -27.42
C SER A 147 -3.21 11.59 -26.00
N LEU A 148 -2.34 11.37 -25.00
CA LEU A 148 -2.64 11.50 -23.58
C LEU A 148 -2.08 12.79 -22.97
N ALA A 149 -0.94 13.25 -23.46
CA ALA A 149 -0.23 14.40 -22.94
C ALA A 149 -0.77 15.71 -23.54
N ILE A 150 -0.84 16.77 -22.73
CA ILE A 150 -1.29 18.11 -23.12
C ILE A 150 -0.10 19.06 -23.08
N LYS A 151 0.14 19.83 -24.16
CA LYS A 151 1.21 20.85 -24.16
C LYS A 151 0.92 21.97 -23.14
N PRO A 152 1.94 22.58 -22.52
CA PRO A 152 3.40 22.35 -22.71
C PRO A 152 3.90 21.14 -21.92
N TYR A 153 4.86 20.41 -22.50
CA TYR A 153 5.58 19.35 -21.82
C TYR A 153 6.72 19.94 -20.97
N LYS A 154 6.83 19.51 -19.71
CA LYS A 154 7.82 20.04 -18.78
C LYS A 154 8.67 18.91 -18.20
N PRO A 155 9.96 19.14 -17.93
CA PRO A 155 10.74 18.20 -17.15
C PRO A 155 10.23 18.17 -15.71
N LEU A 156 10.31 17.01 -15.05
CA LEU A 156 9.92 16.83 -13.67
C LEU A 156 11.04 16.12 -12.90
N ASN A 157 11.41 16.66 -11.76
CA ASN A 157 12.32 16.03 -10.82
C ASN A 157 11.51 15.52 -9.62
N LEU A 158 11.55 14.21 -9.40
CA LEU A 158 10.91 13.57 -8.26
C LEU A 158 11.97 13.21 -7.23
N SER A 159 11.76 13.59 -5.97
CA SER A 159 12.58 13.13 -4.86
C SER A 159 11.91 11.93 -4.20
N VAL A 160 12.55 10.77 -4.26
CA VAL A 160 12.04 9.53 -3.67
C VAL A 160 13.11 8.95 -2.74
N LYS A 161 12.85 8.93 -1.45
CA LYS A 161 13.75 8.39 -0.41
C LYS A 161 15.20 8.92 -0.55
N GLY A 162 15.35 10.23 -0.71
CA GLY A 162 16.66 10.89 -0.84
C GLY A 162 17.33 10.75 -2.23
N ARG A 163 16.67 10.09 -3.18
CA ARG A 163 17.16 9.98 -4.58
C ARG A 163 16.33 10.87 -5.49
N THR A 164 16.99 11.53 -6.43
CA THR A 164 16.32 12.35 -7.45
C THR A 164 16.14 11.53 -8.73
N VAL A 165 14.89 11.33 -9.14
CA VAL A 165 14.52 10.76 -10.43
C VAL A 165 14.18 11.90 -11.37
N LYS A 166 14.94 12.02 -12.47
CA LYS A 166 14.73 13.03 -13.51
C LYS A 166 13.87 12.46 -14.62
N LEU A 167 12.75 13.08 -14.88
CA LEU A 167 11.82 12.75 -15.97
C LEU A 167 11.91 13.86 -17.01
N SER A 168 12.18 13.49 -18.26
CA SER A 168 12.43 14.46 -19.33
C SER A 168 11.15 15.18 -19.77
N GLN A 169 10.02 14.50 -19.73
CA GLN A 169 8.74 15.04 -20.16
C GLN A 169 7.61 14.56 -19.24
N HIS A 170 6.83 15.51 -18.80
CA HIS A 170 5.65 15.29 -17.98
C HIS A 170 4.51 16.20 -18.44
N SER A 171 3.31 15.68 -18.53
CA SER A 171 2.10 16.45 -18.79
C SER A 171 0.85 15.65 -18.42
N ASN A 172 -0.14 16.30 -17.81
CA ASN A 172 -1.46 15.73 -17.51
C ASN A 172 -1.40 14.34 -16.79
N GLY A 173 -0.47 14.20 -15.84
CA GLY A 173 -0.29 12.93 -15.11
C GLY A 173 0.40 11.81 -15.89
N VAL A 174 0.85 12.09 -17.13
CA VAL A 174 1.59 11.14 -17.98
C VAL A 174 3.07 11.51 -17.98
N LEU A 175 3.92 10.50 -17.90
CA LEU A 175 5.37 10.64 -17.85
C LEU A 175 6.01 9.99 -19.07
N ARG A 176 7.15 10.56 -19.55
CA ARG A 176 8.01 10.01 -20.60
C ARG A 176 9.49 10.21 -20.27
#